data_e38fa9ad41a33aeca8cfadc29287201f
#
_entry.id   e38fa9ad41a33aeca8cfadc29287201f
#
_cell.length_a   1.000
_cell.length_b   1.000
_cell.length_c   1.000
_cell.angle_alpha   90.00
_cell.angle_beta   90.00
_cell.angle_gamma   90.00
#
_symmetry.space_group_name_H-M   'P 1'
#
loop_
_entity.id
_entity.type
_entity.pdbx_description
1 polymer ?
#
loop_
_entity_poly.entity_id
_entity_poly.type
_entity_poly.pdbx_seq_one_letter_code
_entity_poly.pdbx_strand_id
1 'polypeptide(L)'
;MRIVAGEAFCARYLFRREKAWYTEGGKSEVVNLELEVLKMKIIIIFIDLLMATVLFLVGRFFIKSRNTERNVLFLSGDYTGLNTEKICRVTGKRIKTWAMLFCLGGIIDFIKLGAGIIIVSAFFSILLVFHLVDMTINRDKYR
;
A
#
# COMPACT_ATOMS: atom_id res chain seq x y z
N MET A 1 0.94 18.21 -8.50
CA MET A 1 0.07 18.58 -9.63
C MET A 1 -0.63 17.36 -10.30
N ARG A 2 -0.86 16.26 -9.59
CA ARG A 2 -1.51 15.03 -10.12
C ARG A 2 -2.82 14.65 -9.42
N ILE A 3 -3.26 15.38 -8.39
CA ILE A 3 -4.52 15.12 -7.65
C ILE A 3 -5.76 15.46 -8.49
N VAL A 4 -5.63 16.37 -9.46
CA VAL A 4 -6.73 16.85 -10.32
C VAL A 4 -7.24 15.77 -11.31
N ALA A 5 -6.43 14.76 -11.63
CA ALA A 5 -6.84 13.72 -12.59
C ALA A 5 -7.92 12.77 -12.03
N GLY A 6 -7.90 12.48 -10.73
CA GLY A 6 -8.87 11.58 -10.08
C GLY A 6 -10.26 12.20 -9.96
N GLU A 7 -10.34 13.49 -9.62
CA GLU A 7 -11.63 14.21 -9.53
C GLU A 7 -12.27 14.41 -10.89
N ALA A 8 -11.46 14.73 -11.92
CA ALA A 8 -11.94 14.86 -13.29
C ALA A 8 -12.42 13.53 -13.88
N PHE A 9 -11.86 12.40 -13.46
CA PHE A 9 -12.31 11.07 -13.87
C PHE A 9 -13.64 10.72 -13.20
N CYS A 10 -13.76 10.97 -11.89
CA CYS A 10 -14.99 10.73 -11.13
C CYS A 10 -16.16 11.62 -11.61
N ALA A 11 -15.88 12.91 -11.87
CA ALA A 11 -16.87 13.84 -12.38
C ALA A 11 -17.35 13.46 -13.80
N ARG A 12 -16.42 13.04 -14.68
CA ARG A 12 -16.76 12.53 -16.02
C ARG A 12 -17.57 11.24 -15.98
N TYR A 13 -17.29 10.37 -15.00
CA TYR A 13 -18.01 9.13 -14.79
C TYR A 13 -19.44 9.38 -14.34
N LEU A 14 -19.65 10.26 -13.36
CA LEU A 14 -21.01 10.64 -12.89
C LEU A 14 -21.82 11.33 -13.97
N PHE A 15 -21.20 12.24 -14.74
CA PHE A 15 -21.87 12.96 -15.82
C PHE A 15 -22.24 12.04 -17.00
N ARG A 16 -21.42 11.02 -17.30
CA ARG A 16 -21.74 10.02 -18.33
C ARG A 16 -22.87 9.09 -17.89
N ARG A 17 -22.94 8.74 -16.62
CA ARG A 17 -24.02 7.94 -16.04
C ARG A 17 -25.38 8.66 -16.16
N GLU A 18 -25.39 9.95 -15.89
CA GLU A 18 -26.60 10.75 -15.95
C GLU A 18 -27.17 10.90 -17.39
N LYS A 19 -26.29 11.02 -18.39
CA LYS A 19 -26.69 11.05 -19.80
C LYS A 19 -27.19 9.71 -20.35
N ALA A 20 -26.67 8.57 -19.85
CA ALA A 20 -27.05 7.23 -20.31
C ALA A 20 -28.52 6.86 -20.00
N TRP A 21 -29.13 7.51 -19.01
CA TRP A 21 -30.53 7.27 -18.64
C TRP A 21 -31.56 7.88 -19.63
N TYR A 22 -31.11 8.78 -20.51
CA TYR A 22 -32.02 9.51 -21.41
C TYR A 22 -32.17 8.89 -22.81
N THR A 23 -31.45 7.80 -23.12
CA THR A 23 -31.54 7.14 -24.43
C THR A 23 -31.95 5.68 -24.28
N GLU A 24 -32.91 5.21 -25.12
CA GLU A 24 -33.35 3.79 -25.14
C GLU A 24 -32.24 2.77 -25.41
N GLY A 25 -31.06 3.22 -25.93
CA GLY A 25 -29.84 2.44 -26.05
C GLY A 25 -28.96 2.36 -24.76
N GLY A 26 -29.35 3.11 -23.71
CA GLY A 26 -28.48 3.31 -22.53
C GLY A 26 -28.29 2.07 -21.66
N LYS A 27 -29.13 1.06 -21.73
CA LYS A 27 -28.98 -0.14 -20.89
C LYS A 27 -27.70 -0.94 -21.17
N SER A 28 -27.32 -1.09 -22.43
CA SER A 28 -26.11 -1.83 -22.79
C SER A 28 -24.83 -1.05 -22.45
N GLU A 29 -24.88 0.28 -22.55
CA GLU A 29 -23.74 1.15 -22.22
C GLU A 29 -23.49 1.22 -20.70
N VAL A 30 -24.56 1.27 -19.90
CA VAL A 30 -24.48 1.25 -18.43
C VAL A 30 -23.92 -0.10 -17.94
N VAL A 31 -24.37 -1.22 -18.47
CA VAL A 31 -23.88 -2.55 -18.11
C VAL A 31 -22.39 -2.70 -18.44
N ASN A 32 -21.95 -2.22 -19.60
CA ASN A 32 -20.53 -2.26 -19.97
C ASN A 32 -19.67 -1.38 -19.04
N LEU A 33 -20.18 -0.21 -18.65
CA LEU A 33 -19.49 0.69 -17.75
C LEU A 33 -19.37 0.12 -16.33
N GLU A 34 -20.40 -0.53 -15.82
CA GLU A 34 -20.36 -1.21 -14.51
C GLU A 34 -19.39 -2.40 -14.53
N LEU A 35 -19.32 -3.13 -15.63
CA LEU A 35 -18.37 -4.23 -15.80
C LEU A 35 -16.92 -3.73 -15.82
N GLU A 36 -16.62 -2.62 -16.47
CA GLU A 36 -15.30 -2.02 -16.49
C GLU A 36 -14.88 -1.54 -15.09
N VAL A 37 -15.78 -0.91 -14.35
CA VAL A 37 -15.51 -0.50 -12.96
C VAL A 37 -15.26 -1.71 -12.06
N LEU A 38 -16.02 -2.78 -12.23
CA LEU A 38 -15.80 -4.01 -11.47
C LEU A 38 -14.45 -4.63 -11.78
N LYS A 39 -14.03 -4.67 -13.03
CA LYS A 39 -12.70 -5.14 -13.44
C LYS A 39 -11.59 -4.30 -12.79
N MET A 40 -11.71 -2.98 -12.82
CA MET A 40 -10.74 -2.08 -12.16
C MET A 40 -10.67 -2.31 -10.65
N LYS A 41 -11.81 -2.49 -9.98
CA LYS A 41 -11.84 -2.82 -8.55
C LYS A 41 -11.07 -4.11 -8.24
N ILE A 42 -11.32 -5.16 -9.01
CA ILE A 42 -10.66 -6.46 -8.83
C ILE A 42 -9.14 -6.32 -9.00
N ILE A 43 -8.68 -5.57 -10.02
CA ILE A 43 -7.26 -5.35 -10.28
C ILE A 43 -6.59 -4.61 -9.11
N ILE A 44 -7.21 -3.54 -8.60
CA ILE A 44 -6.66 -2.76 -7.48
C ILE A 44 -6.57 -3.61 -6.22
N ILE A 45 -7.63 -4.33 -5.86
CA ILE A 45 -7.63 -5.22 -4.70
C ILE A 45 -6.56 -6.32 -4.83
N PHE A 46 -6.40 -6.85 -6.04
CA PHE A 46 -5.36 -7.85 -6.30
C PHE A 46 -3.95 -7.28 -6.09
N ILE A 47 -3.69 -6.05 -6.53
CA ILE A 47 -2.42 -5.35 -6.32
C ILE A 47 -2.17 -5.13 -4.82
N ASP A 48 -3.16 -4.65 -4.07
CA ASP A 48 -3.04 -4.44 -2.63
C ASP A 48 -2.74 -5.74 -1.88
N LEU A 49 -3.44 -6.81 -2.22
CA LEU A 49 -3.25 -8.13 -1.62
C LEU A 49 -1.86 -8.70 -1.96
N LEU A 50 -1.40 -8.51 -3.20
CA LEU A 50 -0.07 -8.92 -3.63
C LEU A 50 1.01 -8.15 -2.86
N MET A 51 0.88 -6.82 -2.73
CA MET A 51 1.80 -5.99 -1.95
C MET A 51 1.80 -6.38 -0.47
N ALA A 52 0.64 -6.60 0.12
CA ALA A 52 0.52 -7.09 1.49
C ALA A 52 1.23 -8.43 1.70
N THR A 53 1.06 -9.36 0.76
CA THR A 53 1.69 -10.69 0.81
C THR A 53 3.22 -10.58 0.71
N VAL A 54 3.73 -9.80 -0.24
CA VAL A 54 5.17 -9.58 -0.40
C VAL A 54 5.77 -8.96 0.86
N LEU A 55 5.16 -7.89 1.40
CA LEU A 55 5.63 -7.25 2.63
C LEU A 55 5.57 -8.21 3.83
N PHE A 56 4.53 -9.03 3.94
CA PHE A 56 4.42 -10.00 5.01
C PHE A 56 5.54 -11.05 4.94
N LEU A 57 5.84 -11.57 3.75
CA LEU A 57 6.92 -12.53 3.52
C LEU A 57 8.30 -11.91 3.82
N VAL A 58 8.54 -10.68 3.36
CA VAL A 58 9.77 -9.93 3.66
C VAL A 58 9.90 -9.71 5.16
N GLY A 59 8.85 -9.26 5.84
CA GLY A 59 8.86 -9.07 7.29
C GLY A 59 9.13 -10.38 8.05
N ARG A 60 8.55 -11.50 7.58
CA ARG A 60 8.83 -12.84 8.14
C ARG A 60 10.29 -13.27 7.90
N PHE A 61 10.82 -12.99 6.70
CA PHE A 61 12.21 -13.27 6.36
C PHE A 61 13.16 -12.54 7.30
N PHE A 62 12.99 -11.24 7.53
CA PHE A 62 13.80 -10.45 8.45
C PHE A 62 13.77 -10.99 9.89
N ILE A 63 12.60 -11.43 10.38
CA ILE A 63 12.46 -11.94 11.74
C ILE A 63 13.12 -13.33 11.89
N LYS A 64 13.04 -14.17 10.86
CA LYS A 64 13.40 -15.60 10.97
C LYS A 64 14.79 -15.93 10.41
N SER A 65 15.45 -14.98 9.74
CA SER A 65 16.74 -15.20 9.13
C SER A 65 17.84 -15.36 10.18
N ARG A 66 18.71 -16.33 9.96
CA ARG A 66 19.93 -16.55 10.77
C ARG A 66 21.07 -15.61 10.37
N ASN A 67 21.08 -15.15 9.12
CA ASN A 67 22.16 -14.29 8.58
C ASN A 67 21.77 -12.81 8.72
N THR A 68 21.69 -12.32 9.96
CA THR A 68 21.24 -10.95 10.26
C THR A 68 22.20 -9.89 9.73
N GLU A 69 23.51 -10.14 9.73
CA GLU A 69 24.53 -9.23 9.18
C GLU A 69 24.30 -8.96 7.69
N ARG A 70 24.06 -10.02 6.91
CA ARG A 70 23.77 -9.88 5.47
C ARG A 70 22.46 -9.17 5.22
N ASN A 71 21.45 -9.41 6.06
CA ASN A 71 20.14 -8.81 5.90
C ASN A 71 20.16 -7.30 6.21
N VAL A 72 20.99 -6.88 7.16
CA VAL A 72 21.15 -5.46 7.48
C VAL A 72 21.76 -4.68 6.30
N LEU A 73 22.55 -5.32 5.43
CA LEU A 73 23.09 -4.69 4.22
C LEU A 73 21.99 -4.29 3.21
N PHE A 74 20.83 -4.92 3.26
CA PHE A 74 19.67 -4.51 2.44
C PHE A 74 18.95 -3.28 3.02
N LEU A 75 19.23 -2.92 4.27
CA LEU A 75 18.69 -1.72 4.89
C LEU A 75 19.61 -0.55 4.57
N SER A 76 18.99 0.55 4.14
CA SER A 76 19.72 1.79 3.87
C SER A 76 20.22 2.41 5.19
N GLY A 77 21.52 2.42 5.43
CA GLY A 77 22.13 3.06 6.62
C GLY A 77 23.44 2.44 7.05
N ASP A 78 24.17 3.15 7.93
CA ASP A 78 25.37 2.64 8.60
C ASP A 78 24.98 2.00 9.93
N TYR A 79 25.08 0.68 10.00
CA TYR A 79 24.71 -0.14 11.16
C TYR A 79 25.94 -0.72 11.89
N THR A 80 27.13 -0.17 11.64
CA THR A 80 28.38 -0.62 12.26
C THR A 80 28.31 -0.49 13.79
N GLY A 81 28.63 -1.57 14.49
CA GLY A 81 28.61 -1.59 15.97
C GLY A 81 27.21 -1.69 16.61
N LEU A 82 26.18 -1.93 15.82
CA LEU A 82 24.82 -2.14 16.32
C LEU A 82 24.46 -3.63 16.35
N ASN A 83 23.49 -4.00 17.19
CA ASN A 83 22.98 -5.36 17.29
C ASN A 83 22.10 -5.68 16.08
N THR A 84 22.66 -6.37 15.09
CA THR A 84 22.02 -6.70 13.81
C THR A 84 20.77 -7.56 13.99
N GLU A 85 20.73 -8.46 14.98
CA GLU A 85 19.57 -9.28 15.28
C GLU A 85 18.40 -8.43 15.75
N LYS A 86 18.65 -7.49 16.66
CA LYS A 86 17.64 -6.58 17.19
C LYS A 86 17.07 -5.70 16.11
N ILE A 87 17.91 -5.17 15.20
CA ILE A 87 17.50 -4.36 14.07
C ILE A 87 16.60 -5.17 13.13
N CYS A 88 17.04 -6.36 12.71
CA CYS A 88 16.25 -7.23 11.85
C CYS A 88 14.89 -7.57 12.46
N ARG A 89 14.84 -7.86 13.76
CA ARG A 89 13.59 -8.18 14.46
C ARG A 89 12.63 -6.99 14.49
N VAL A 90 13.14 -5.78 14.80
CA VAL A 90 12.30 -4.57 14.83
C VAL A 90 11.80 -4.20 13.44
N THR A 91 12.70 -4.17 12.46
CA THR A 91 12.35 -3.88 11.06
C THR A 91 11.34 -4.89 10.53
N GLY A 92 11.57 -6.18 10.76
CA GLY A 92 10.65 -7.22 10.31
C GLY A 92 9.25 -7.12 10.95
N LYS A 93 9.14 -6.72 12.22
CA LYS A 93 7.84 -6.43 12.86
C LYS A 93 7.14 -5.25 12.22
N ARG A 94 7.88 -4.16 11.94
CA ARG A 94 7.33 -2.96 11.29
C ARG A 94 6.83 -3.26 9.87
N ILE A 95 7.61 -4.01 9.08
CA ILE A 95 7.22 -4.44 7.73
C ILE A 95 5.92 -5.28 7.78
N LYS A 96 5.75 -6.15 8.77
CA LYS A 96 4.49 -6.87 8.96
C LYS A 96 3.31 -5.96 9.29
N THR A 97 3.53 -4.93 10.12
CA THR A 97 2.49 -3.93 10.40
C THR A 97 2.10 -3.18 9.12
N TRP A 98 3.08 -2.85 8.26
CA TRP A 98 2.81 -2.23 6.96
C TRP A 98 2.00 -3.16 6.04
N ALA A 99 2.31 -4.46 6.03
CA ALA A 99 1.52 -5.45 5.29
C ALA A 99 0.04 -5.44 5.72
N MET A 100 -0.25 -5.30 7.02
CA MET A 100 -1.63 -5.19 7.52
C MET A 100 -2.33 -3.93 7.03
N LEU A 101 -1.60 -2.80 6.89
CA LEU A 101 -2.17 -1.57 6.32
C LEU A 101 -2.60 -1.75 4.86
N PHE A 102 -1.82 -2.47 4.04
CA PHE A 102 -2.21 -2.78 2.67
C PHE A 102 -3.44 -3.70 2.61
N CYS A 103 -3.59 -4.66 3.53
CA CYS A 103 -4.81 -5.43 3.63
C CYS A 103 -6.04 -4.56 3.96
N LEU A 104 -5.89 -3.60 4.88
CA LEU A 104 -6.96 -2.65 5.20
C LEU A 104 -7.28 -1.73 4.03
N GLY A 105 -6.24 -1.31 3.27
CA GLY A 105 -6.41 -0.54 2.04
C GLY A 105 -7.28 -1.25 1.02
N GLY A 106 -7.02 -2.52 0.77
CA GLY A 106 -7.83 -3.34 -0.13
C GLY A 106 -9.30 -3.45 0.30
N ILE A 107 -9.59 -3.51 1.62
CA ILE A 107 -10.96 -3.48 2.13
C ILE A 107 -11.62 -2.12 1.87
N ILE A 108 -10.89 -1.02 2.07
CA ILE A 108 -11.40 0.34 1.79
C ILE A 108 -11.66 0.51 0.29
N ASP A 109 -10.78 -0.01 -0.58
CA ASP A 109 -10.93 0.06 -2.03
C ASP A 109 -12.08 -0.80 -2.55
N PHE A 110 -12.46 -1.84 -1.82
CA PHE A 110 -13.69 -2.58 -2.11
C PHE A 110 -14.94 -1.69 -1.92
N ILE A 111 -14.95 -0.84 -0.89
CA ILE A 111 -16.07 0.06 -0.59
C ILE A 111 -16.04 1.27 -1.54
N LYS A 112 -14.90 1.96 -1.60
CA LYS A 112 -14.71 3.17 -2.40
C LYS A 112 -13.43 3.07 -3.21
N LEU A 113 -13.57 2.85 -4.51
CA LEU A 113 -12.47 2.66 -5.46
C LEU A 113 -11.44 3.81 -5.37
N GLY A 114 -10.18 3.45 -5.17
CA GLY A 114 -9.04 4.36 -5.13
C GLY A 114 -8.84 5.10 -3.80
N ALA A 115 -9.78 5.02 -2.86
CA ALA A 115 -9.62 5.67 -1.56
C ALA A 115 -8.59 4.94 -0.68
N GLY A 116 -8.59 3.62 -0.71
CA GLY A 116 -7.67 2.78 0.07
C GLY A 116 -6.22 3.02 -0.31
N ILE A 117 -5.89 3.00 -1.61
CA ILE A 117 -4.51 3.21 -2.08
C ILE A 117 -3.98 4.60 -1.70
N ILE A 118 -4.81 5.64 -1.73
CA ILE A 118 -4.42 7.01 -1.32
C ILE A 118 -4.13 7.05 0.18
N ILE A 119 -5.04 6.52 1.00
CA ILE A 119 -4.91 6.51 2.46
C ILE A 119 -3.69 5.68 2.87
N VAL A 120 -3.55 4.46 2.32
CA VAL A 120 -2.43 3.57 2.64
C VAL A 120 -1.10 4.18 2.22
N SER A 121 -1.01 4.81 1.04
CA SER A 121 0.21 5.47 0.57
C SER A 121 0.64 6.61 1.49
N ALA A 122 -0.32 7.41 1.98
CA ALA A 122 -0.05 8.50 2.92
C ALA A 122 0.46 7.95 4.26
N PHE A 123 -0.24 6.97 4.85
CA PHE A 123 0.19 6.34 6.10
C PHE A 123 1.52 5.60 5.96
N PHE A 124 1.73 4.88 4.87
CA PHE A 124 2.99 4.19 4.60
C PHE A 124 4.16 5.17 4.54
N SER A 125 4.00 6.32 3.86
CA SER A 125 5.03 7.35 3.77
C SER A 125 5.39 7.92 5.15
N ILE A 126 4.38 8.20 5.98
CA ILE A 126 4.58 8.67 7.35
C ILE A 126 5.34 7.61 8.17
N LEU A 127 4.91 6.35 8.13
CA LEU A 127 5.55 5.27 8.88
C LEU A 127 6.97 4.98 8.40
N LEU A 128 7.25 5.13 7.10
CA LEU A 128 8.58 5.01 6.55
C LEU A 128 9.51 6.10 7.11
N VAL A 129 9.05 7.35 7.10
CA VAL A 129 9.81 8.48 7.70
C VAL A 129 10.06 8.23 9.19
N PHE A 130 9.04 7.83 9.93
CA PHE A 130 9.19 7.47 11.35
C PHE A 130 10.21 6.35 11.56
N HIS A 131 10.21 5.33 10.70
CA HIS A 131 11.17 4.24 10.78
C HIS A 131 12.61 4.73 10.57
N LEU A 132 12.83 5.56 9.55
CA LEU A 132 14.16 6.11 9.25
C LEU A 132 14.65 7.03 10.38
N VAL A 133 13.79 7.88 10.88
CA VAL A 133 14.10 8.80 12.00
C VAL A 133 14.42 8.01 13.27
N ASP A 134 13.64 6.99 13.64
CA ASP A 134 13.89 6.15 14.82
C ASP A 134 15.23 5.40 14.71
N MET A 135 15.55 4.88 13.53
CA MET A 135 16.84 4.19 13.30
C MET A 135 18.03 5.15 13.35
N THR A 136 17.84 6.42 12.98
CA THR A 136 18.93 7.41 12.96
C THR A 136 19.14 8.06 14.33
N ILE A 137 18.06 8.49 14.99
CA ILE A 137 18.13 9.27 16.25
C ILE A 137 18.31 8.32 17.44
N ASN A 138 17.62 7.19 17.48
CA ASN A 138 17.63 6.28 18.62
C ASN A 138 18.68 5.15 18.46
N ARG A 139 19.83 5.47 17.89
CA ARG A 139 20.89 4.49 17.61
C ARG A 139 21.32 3.71 18.84
N ASP A 140 21.39 4.38 19.99
CA ASP A 140 21.79 3.76 21.27
C ASP A 140 20.84 2.67 21.74
N LYS A 141 19.59 2.73 21.35
CA LYS A 141 18.60 1.70 21.63
C LYS A 141 18.90 0.36 20.91
N TYR A 142 19.70 0.41 19.84
CA TYR A 142 20.04 -0.74 19.00
C TYR A 142 21.49 -1.24 19.19
N ARG A 143 22.21 -0.68 20.14
CA ARG A 143 23.50 -1.19 20.64
C ARG A 143 23.37 -2.44 21.49
#